data_673e60f9b6380153a37655d20c442b7c
#
_entry.id   673e60f9b6380153a37655d20c442b7c
#
_cell.length_a   1.000
_cell.length_b   1.000
_cell.length_c   1.000
_cell.angle_alpha   90.00
_cell.angle_beta   90.00
_cell.angle_gamma   90.00
#
_symmetry.space_group_name_H-M   'P 1'
#
loop_
_entity.id
_entity.type
_entity.pdbx_description
1 polymer ?
#
loop_
_entity_poly.entity_id
_entity_poly.type
_entity_poly.pdbx_seq_one_letter_code
_entity_poly.pdbx_strand_id
1 'polypeptide(L)'
;MRRLWATGLVAFGATLLIPVSALGASLSKGVPASNLSATTGNTLTYDISVPSGASNLSITISGGSGDADLYVKAGSAPSTSNYDCRPYLWGNNESCDFNNPQTTTYYINIRAYESFSGVSLLATYDESSGGGSGGNDQELNNGESRSDLSGSSGSTRYYQIQVPSAASDLSISTYGGSGDADLYVRFGANPTTYSYDCRPYLNGNNESCDFSSPQSGTYYIMLRGYASYSGLTLAVGYTAGSGGGTDGATWDGYSNYYSDAIGQTGSALINALNEAAARNHNRMSYSQVWSALKYTDEDPDNSNNVILIYTGRSQAKSFNASGNNDPDAWNREHSWPKSHGFPSSGDWGYTDIHHLRPCDASVNSSRGNKDYDNGGSIISEAPGNYTDSDSFEPRDEVKGDLARMMFYMDIRYNGNDGTGTDDLQLVNYSGTSGARLGKLCTLLDWHNQDPVSADEIARHARIVERQGNRNPFVDYPAWANEVWGSYCN
;
A
#
# COMPACT_ATOMS: atom_id res chain seq x y z
N MET A 1 -59.25 61.39 25.09
CA MET A 1 -59.71 62.13 23.89
C MET A 1 -58.56 62.32 22.91
N ARG A 2 -58.86 62.17 21.65
CA ARG A 2 -58.05 62.44 20.48
C ARG A 2 -57.10 61.28 20.05
N ARG A 3 -57.59 60.56 19.05
CA ARG A 3 -56.87 59.67 18.13
C ARG A 3 -56.04 60.51 17.15
N LEU A 4 -54.78 60.07 16.86
CA LEU A 4 -54.04 60.58 15.74
C LEU A 4 -53.65 59.33 14.87
N TRP A 5 -54.06 59.36 13.62
CA TRP A 5 -53.73 58.43 12.56
C TRP A 5 -52.37 58.77 12.02
N ALA A 6 -51.45 57.79 11.91
CA ALA A 6 -50.21 57.90 11.14
C ALA A 6 -50.27 56.96 9.98
N THR A 7 -50.33 57.53 8.80
CA THR A 7 -50.22 56.80 7.50
C THR A 7 -48.78 56.30 7.28
N GLY A 8 -48.62 54.98 7.21
CA GLY A 8 -47.33 54.34 6.86
C GLY A 8 -47.14 54.33 5.34
N LEU A 9 -46.04 54.88 4.91
CA LEU A 9 -45.54 54.80 3.54
C LEU A 9 -44.90 53.43 3.34
N VAL A 10 -45.42 52.61 2.40
CA VAL A 10 -44.79 51.35 1.96
C VAL A 10 -43.76 51.71 0.89
N ALA A 11 -42.48 51.61 1.26
CA ALA A 11 -41.40 51.68 0.28
C ALA A 11 -41.21 50.31 -0.38
N PHE A 12 -41.50 50.21 -1.64
CA PHE A 12 -41.09 49.07 -2.48
C PHE A 12 -39.59 49.11 -2.68
N GLY A 13 -38.84 48.27 -1.93
CA GLY A 13 -37.44 48.00 -2.17
C GLY A 13 -37.31 47.06 -3.36
N ALA A 14 -36.83 47.55 -4.47
CA ALA A 14 -36.40 46.72 -5.59
C ALA A 14 -35.12 45.96 -5.18
N THR A 15 -35.27 44.68 -4.86
CA THR A 15 -34.15 43.77 -4.68
C THR A 15 -33.49 43.52 -6.03
N LEU A 16 -32.31 44.11 -6.20
CA LEU A 16 -31.43 43.82 -7.34
C LEU A 16 -30.94 42.39 -7.16
N LEU A 17 -31.52 41.43 -7.89
CA LEU A 17 -31.01 40.08 -8.01
C LEU A 17 -29.72 40.12 -8.84
N ILE A 18 -28.57 40.14 -8.15
CA ILE A 18 -27.29 39.85 -8.79
C ILE A 18 -27.32 38.38 -9.10
N PRO A 19 -27.09 37.93 -10.37
CA PRO A 19 -26.97 36.52 -10.67
C PRO A 19 -25.71 36.00 -9.95
N VAL A 20 -25.91 35.23 -8.90
CA VAL A 20 -24.84 34.37 -8.36
C VAL A 20 -24.55 33.37 -9.47
N SER A 21 -23.40 33.52 -10.11
CA SER A 21 -22.84 32.46 -10.95
C SER A 21 -22.73 31.21 -10.08
N ALA A 22 -23.60 30.24 -10.26
CA ALA A 22 -23.53 28.98 -9.58
C ALA A 22 -22.17 28.34 -9.95
N LEU A 23 -21.25 28.25 -8.98
CA LEU A 23 -20.09 27.37 -9.06
C LEU A 23 -20.66 25.97 -9.36
N GLY A 24 -20.19 25.33 -10.42
CA GLY A 24 -20.61 23.98 -10.78
C GLY A 24 -20.38 23.00 -9.63
N ALA A 25 -21.22 22.00 -9.51
CA ALA A 25 -21.04 20.95 -8.53
C ALA A 25 -19.93 20.02 -8.99
N SER A 26 -18.93 19.78 -8.13
CA SER A 26 -17.84 18.83 -8.43
C SER A 26 -18.35 17.39 -8.31
N LEU A 27 -18.04 16.59 -9.34
CA LEU A 27 -18.37 15.17 -9.38
C LEU A 27 -17.27 14.33 -8.71
N SER A 28 -17.69 13.24 -8.10
CA SER A 28 -16.79 12.16 -7.69
C SER A 28 -16.75 11.09 -8.79
N LYS A 29 -15.57 10.54 -9.09
CA LYS A 29 -15.38 9.45 -10.06
C LYS A 29 -16.35 8.31 -9.80
N GLY A 30 -17.09 7.87 -10.81
CA GLY A 30 -18.00 6.75 -10.74
C GLY A 30 -19.30 6.98 -9.95
N VAL A 31 -19.53 8.19 -9.41
CA VAL A 31 -20.75 8.53 -8.67
C VAL A 31 -21.69 9.35 -9.56
N PRO A 32 -22.87 8.84 -9.92
CA PRO A 32 -23.77 9.57 -10.79
C PRO A 32 -24.47 10.73 -10.07
N ALA A 33 -24.57 11.89 -10.74
CA ALA A 33 -25.50 12.94 -10.37
C ALA A 33 -26.84 12.66 -11.07
N SER A 34 -27.87 12.30 -10.31
CA SER A 34 -29.15 11.81 -10.83
C SER A 34 -30.28 12.82 -10.69
N ASN A 35 -31.40 12.58 -11.40
CA ASN A 35 -32.60 13.43 -11.40
C ASN A 35 -32.37 14.88 -11.85
N LEU A 36 -31.44 15.06 -12.77
CA LEU A 36 -31.13 16.38 -13.33
C LEU A 36 -32.27 16.87 -14.19
N SER A 37 -32.56 18.18 -14.11
CA SER A 37 -33.60 18.81 -14.93
C SER A 37 -33.27 20.26 -15.21
N ALA A 38 -33.60 20.73 -16.40
CA ALA A 38 -33.48 22.13 -16.79
C ALA A 38 -34.54 22.49 -17.84
N THR A 39 -34.93 23.76 -17.86
CA THR A 39 -35.81 24.30 -18.90
C THR A 39 -35.00 24.78 -20.09
N THR A 40 -35.59 24.75 -21.29
CA THR A 40 -34.99 25.15 -22.57
C THR A 40 -34.13 26.41 -22.45
N GLY A 41 -32.89 26.32 -22.93
CA GLY A 41 -31.91 27.41 -22.95
C GLY A 41 -31.06 27.51 -21.67
N ASN A 42 -31.44 26.86 -20.56
CA ASN A 42 -30.63 26.82 -19.32
C ASN A 42 -29.53 25.77 -19.39
N THR A 43 -28.51 25.96 -18.56
CA THR A 43 -27.35 25.07 -18.50
C THR A 43 -27.07 24.69 -17.05
N LEU A 44 -26.86 23.39 -16.80
CA LEU A 44 -26.30 22.89 -15.56
C LEU A 44 -24.79 22.74 -15.72
N THR A 45 -24.01 23.13 -14.71
CA THR A 45 -22.55 23.09 -14.74
C THR A 45 -22.00 22.15 -13.70
N TYR A 46 -21.04 21.33 -14.10
CA TYR A 46 -20.31 20.39 -13.27
C TYR A 46 -18.83 20.43 -13.60
N ASP A 47 -18.02 19.83 -12.75
CA ASP A 47 -16.62 19.58 -13.01
C ASP A 47 -16.16 18.25 -12.42
N ILE A 48 -15.05 17.69 -12.97
CA ILE A 48 -14.35 16.53 -12.43
C ILE A 48 -12.85 16.77 -12.55
N SER A 49 -12.12 16.55 -11.45
CA SER A 49 -10.66 16.58 -11.45
C SER A 49 -10.12 15.24 -11.93
N VAL A 50 -9.27 15.27 -12.97
CA VAL A 50 -8.61 14.10 -13.55
C VAL A 50 -7.15 14.10 -13.14
N PRO A 51 -6.70 13.08 -12.36
CA PRO A 51 -5.33 13.02 -11.84
C PRO A 51 -4.31 12.66 -12.93
N SER A 52 -3.02 12.83 -12.58
CA SER A 52 -1.92 12.41 -13.46
C SER A 52 -1.98 10.91 -13.72
N GLY A 53 -1.76 10.54 -14.97
CA GLY A 53 -1.75 9.13 -15.39
C GLY A 53 -3.13 8.51 -15.59
N ALA A 54 -4.22 9.24 -15.41
CA ALA A 54 -5.55 8.75 -15.78
C ALA A 54 -5.66 8.50 -17.27
N SER A 55 -6.44 7.48 -17.64
CA SER A 55 -6.77 7.14 -19.03
C SER A 55 -8.27 6.88 -19.16
N ASN A 56 -8.78 6.86 -20.40
CA ASN A 56 -10.15 6.49 -20.71
C ASN A 56 -11.21 7.28 -19.91
N LEU A 57 -11.04 8.61 -19.81
CA LEU A 57 -12.08 9.46 -19.21
C LEU A 57 -13.34 9.39 -20.07
N SER A 58 -14.43 8.95 -19.47
CA SER A 58 -15.77 8.92 -20.07
C SER A 58 -16.73 9.76 -19.26
N ILE A 59 -17.40 10.69 -19.90
CA ILE A 59 -18.42 11.57 -19.32
C ILE A 59 -19.71 11.38 -20.09
N THR A 60 -20.73 10.86 -19.43
CA THR A 60 -21.99 10.45 -20.09
C THR A 60 -23.19 11.10 -19.42
N ILE A 61 -24.17 11.48 -20.24
CA ILE A 61 -25.52 11.78 -19.78
C ILE A 61 -26.48 10.72 -20.34
N SER A 62 -27.49 10.35 -19.53
CA SER A 62 -28.44 9.31 -19.96
C SER A 62 -29.76 9.37 -19.21
N GLY A 63 -30.79 8.73 -19.78
CA GLY A 63 -32.11 8.60 -19.19
C GLY A 63 -32.97 9.86 -19.24
N GLY A 64 -34.04 9.83 -18.47
CA GLY A 64 -34.98 10.95 -18.40
C GLY A 64 -35.81 11.18 -19.68
N SER A 65 -36.32 12.40 -19.83
CA SER A 65 -37.11 12.88 -20.98
C SER A 65 -36.63 14.27 -21.38
N GLY A 66 -36.89 14.66 -22.65
CA GLY A 66 -36.46 15.93 -23.21
C GLY A 66 -35.20 15.81 -24.06
N ASP A 67 -34.48 16.91 -24.26
CA ASP A 67 -33.27 16.98 -25.09
C ASP A 67 -32.18 17.82 -24.40
N ALA A 68 -31.12 17.12 -23.94
CA ALA A 68 -30.02 17.69 -23.19
C ALA A 68 -28.69 17.49 -23.94
N ASP A 69 -28.06 18.59 -24.35
CA ASP A 69 -26.76 18.59 -25.01
C ASP A 69 -25.61 18.58 -23.98
N LEU A 70 -24.65 17.67 -24.16
CA LEU A 70 -23.42 17.58 -23.36
C LEU A 70 -22.27 18.39 -24.01
N TYR A 71 -21.63 19.23 -23.23
CA TYR A 71 -20.40 19.94 -23.60
C TYR A 71 -19.31 19.68 -22.57
N VAL A 72 -18.13 19.31 -23.00
CA VAL A 72 -16.99 19.05 -22.12
C VAL A 72 -15.76 19.81 -22.59
N LYS A 73 -14.98 20.37 -21.64
CA LYS A 73 -13.72 21.04 -21.92
C LYS A 73 -12.71 20.87 -20.79
N ALA A 74 -11.45 20.59 -21.14
CA ALA A 74 -10.34 20.57 -20.22
C ALA A 74 -9.90 21.98 -19.81
N GLY A 75 -9.62 22.18 -18.50
CA GLY A 75 -8.99 23.38 -17.95
C GLY A 75 -9.85 24.64 -17.89
N SER A 76 -11.02 24.67 -18.54
CA SER A 76 -11.92 25.83 -18.50
C SER A 76 -13.36 25.45 -18.84
N ALA A 77 -14.35 26.27 -18.42
CA ALA A 77 -15.75 26.03 -18.71
C ALA A 77 -16.02 26.02 -20.24
N PRO A 78 -16.74 24.99 -20.77
CA PRO A 78 -17.14 24.96 -22.15
C PRO A 78 -18.21 26.02 -22.46
N SER A 79 -18.25 26.43 -23.73
CA SER A 79 -19.36 27.24 -24.32
C SER A 79 -19.91 26.52 -25.53
N THR A 80 -20.98 27.07 -26.13
CA THR A 80 -21.59 26.51 -27.34
C THR A 80 -20.67 26.57 -28.58
N SER A 81 -19.59 27.37 -28.54
CA SER A 81 -18.60 27.54 -29.61
C SER A 81 -17.17 27.19 -29.23
N ASN A 82 -16.91 26.82 -27.92
CA ASN A 82 -15.58 26.49 -27.43
C ASN A 82 -15.69 25.30 -26.46
N TYR A 83 -15.42 24.10 -26.95
CA TYR A 83 -15.48 22.83 -26.28
C TYR A 83 -14.45 21.87 -26.86
N ASP A 84 -14.08 20.84 -26.09
CA ASP A 84 -13.21 19.76 -26.55
C ASP A 84 -14.04 18.56 -27.07
N CYS A 85 -15.25 18.38 -26.49
CA CYS A 85 -16.21 17.38 -26.93
C CYS A 85 -17.64 17.90 -26.80
N ARG A 86 -18.45 17.60 -27.83
CA ARG A 86 -19.89 17.81 -27.90
C ARG A 86 -20.49 16.78 -28.85
N PRO A 87 -21.18 15.75 -28.40
CA PRO A 87 -21.76 14.69 -29.21
C PRO A 87 -22.86 15.18 -30.16
N TYR A 88 -23.73 16.09 -29.68
CA TYR A 88 -24.81 16.71 -30.45
C TYR A 88 -25.82 15.70 -31.03
N LEU A 89 -26.37 14.86 -30.17
CA LEU A 89 -27.35 13.84 -30.50
C LEU A 89 -28.75 14.27 -30.04
N TRP A 90 -29.80 13.72 -30.66
CA TRP A 90 -31.17 13.89 -30.19
C TRP A 90 -31.39 13.11 -28.89
N GLY A 91 -31.99 13.76 -27.89
CA GLY A 91 -32.32 13.19 -26.60
C GLY A 91 -31.17 13.30 -25.60
N ASN A 92 -31.21 12.49 -24.52
CA ASN A 92 -30.34 12.65 -23.36
C ASN A 92 -29.20 11.62 -23.29
N ASN A 93 -29.00 10.78 -24.31
CA ASN A 93 -27.97 9.75 -24.28
C ASN A 93 -26.75 10.21 -25.07
N GLU A 94 -25.82 10.86 -24.37
CA GLU A 94 -24.62 11.43 -24.98
C GLU A 94 -23.36 11.03 -24.20
N SER A 95 -22.22 10.87 -24.89
CA SER A 95 -20.94 10.50 -24.32
C SER A 95 -19.80 11.35 -24.87
N CYS A 96 -18.91 11.78 -24.00
CA CYS A 96 -17.61 12.38 -24.31
C CYS A 96 -16.51 11.49 -23.78
N ASP A 97 -15.73 10.87 -24.67
CA ASP A 97 -14.69 9.90 -24.31
C ASP A 97 -13.30 10.43 -24.70
N PHE A 98 -12.37 10.41 -23.75
CA PHE A 98 -10.98 10.86 -23.89
C PHE A 98 -10.03 9.73 -23.51
N ASN A 99 -9.43 9.05 -24.49
CA ASN A 99 -8.53 7.92 -24.24
C ASN A 99 -7.28 8.30 -23.42
N ASN A 100 -6.74 9.50 -23.66
CA ASN A 100 -5.60 10.06 -22.96
C ASN A 100 -5.96 11.45 -22.42
N PRO A 101 -6.73 11.55 -21.32
CA PRO A 101 -7.14 12.82 -20.77
C PRO A 101 -5.95 13.61 -20.21
N GLN A 102 -6.04 14.93 -20.26
CA GLN A 102 -5.07 15.80 -19.60
C GLN A 102 -5.22 15.74 -18.08
N THR A 103 -4.12 15.85 -17.35
CA THR A 103 -4.11 16.03 -15.88
C THR A 103 -4.62 17.43 -15.56
N THR A 104 -5.93 17.59 -15.41
CA THR A 104 -6.58 18.86 -15.12
C THR A 104 -8.03 18.64 -14.72
N THR A 105 -8.71 19.72 -14.34
CA THR A 105 -10.16 19.72 -14.16
C THR A 105 -10.86 19.78 -15.52
N TYR A 106 -11.76 18.83 -15.76
CA TYR A 106 -12.69 18.86 -16.89
C TYR A 106 -13.99 19.51 -16.45
N TYR A 107 -14.40 20.54 -17.16
CA TYR A 107 -15.64 21.26 -16.94
C TYR A 107 -16.71 20.73 -17.88
N ILE A 108 -17.93 20.56 -17.35
CA ILE A 108 -19.04 19.89 -17.97
C ILE A 108 -20.25 20.82 -17.96
N ASN A 109 -20.84 21.09 -19.12
CA ASN A 109 -22.09 21.79 -19.24
C ASN A 109 -23.13 20.86 -19.85
N ILE A 110 -24.29 20.75 -19.19
CA ILE A 110 -25.49 20.08 -19.72
C ILE A 110 -26.49 21.19 -20.09
N ARG A 111 -26.65 21.45 -21.38
CA ARG A 111 -27.52 22.49 -21.86
C ARG A 111 -28.86 21.91 -22.30
N ALA A 112 -29.97 22.45 -21.83
CA ALA A 112 -31.29 22.11 -22.31
C ALA A 112 -31.51 22.67 -23.70
N TYR A 113 -31.37 21.85 -24.76
CA TYR A 113 -31.82 22.19 -26.08
C TYR A 113 -33.35 22.28 -26.10
N GLU A 114 -34.02 21.29 -25.53
CA GLU A 114 -35.39 21.33 -25.02
C GLU A 114 -35.40 21.05 -23.54
N SER A 115 -36.49 21.42 -22.84
CA SER A 115 -36.62 21.13 -21.41
C SER A 115 -36.48 19.64 -21.15
N PHE A 116 -35.60 19.26 -20.22
CA PHE A 116 -35.36 17.87 -19.85
C PHE A 116 -35.59 17.63 -18.37
N SER A 117 -35.87 16.37 -17.99
CA SER A 117 -36.00 15.95 -16.59
C SER A 117 -35.62 14.49 -16.39
N GLY A 118 -35.08 14.15 -15.19
CA GLY A 118 -34.71 12.79 -14.81
C GLY A 118 -33.42 12.28 -15.43
N VAL A 119 -32.58 13.17 -15.97
CA VAL A 119 -31.29 12.82 -16.57
C VAL A 119 -30.25 12.48 -15.49
N SER A 120 -29.38 11.53 -15.77
CA SER A 120 -28.20 11.21 -14.97
C SER A 120 -26.94 11.61 -15.70
N LEU A 121 -26.00 12.24 -14.98
CA LEU A 121 -24.62 12.53 -15.42
C LEU A 121 -23.66 11.62 -14.68
N LEU A 122 -22.78 10.93 -15.40
CA LEU A 122 -21.73 10.07 -14.83
C LEU A 122 -20.39 10.44 -15.47
N ALA A 123 -19.36 10.56 -14.64
CA ALA A 123 -17.98 10.72 -15.10
C ALA A 123 -17.09 9.63 -14.50
N THR A 124 -16.37 8.90 -15.36
CA THR A 124 -15.45 7.82 -14.99
C THR A 124 -14.15 7.97 -15.75
N TYR A 125 -13.05 7.48 -15.18
CA TYR A 125 -11.75 7.35 -15.86
C TYR A 125 -10.99 6.18 -15.25
N ASP A 126 -10.05 5.62 -16.00
CA ASP A 126 -9.11 4.63 -15.49
C ASP A 126 -7.94 5.36 -14.85
N GLU A 127 -7.52 4.90 -13.68
CA GLU A 127 -6.30 5.40 -13.02
C GLU A 127 -5.10 4.62 -13.54
N SER A 128 -4.00 5.32 -13.80
CA SER A 128 -2.74 4.68 -14.18
C SER A 128 -2.21 3.82 -13.03
N SER A 129 -1.81 2.62 -13.32
CA SER A 129 -1.04 1.76 -12.41
C SER A 129 0.37 2.32 -12.25
N GLY A 130 0.50 3.44 -11.53
CA GLY A 130 1.74 4.14 -11.29
C GLY A 130 1.63 5.08 -10.10
N GLY A 131 1.95 4.57 -8.90
CA GLY A 131 2.36 5.25 -7.68
C GLY A 131 1.68 6.56 -7.30
N GLY A 132 0.76 6.51 -6.30
CA GLY A 132 0.28 7.69 -5.61
C GLY A 132 -0.96 7.43 -4.78
N SER A 133 -0.77 7.09 -3.54
CA SER A 133 -1.57 7.27 -2.32
C SER A 133 -3.05 7.60 -2.49
N GLY A 134 -3.89 6.62 -2.22
CA GLY A 134 -5.32 6.78 -1.95
C GLY A 134 -6.04 5.44 -1.87
N GLY A 135 -6.27 4.89 -0.68
CA GLY A 135 -7.27 3.88 -0.31
C GLY A 135 -7.31 2.58 -1.14
N ASN A 136 -6.78 1.55 -0.62
CA ASN A 136 -6.73 0.11 -0.90
C ASN A 136 -7.99 -0.61 -1.42
N ASP A 137 -8.69 -0.13 -2.45
CA ASP A 137 -9.79 -0.88 -3.06
C ASP A 137 -9.32 -2.08 -3.93
N GLN A 138 -8.02 -2.20 -4.17
CA GLN A 138 -7.41 -3.27 -4.99
C GLN A 138 -6.88 -4.45 -4.18
N GLU A 139 -6.60 -4.28 -2.89
CA GLU A 139 -6.15 -5.35 -2.02
C GLU A 139 -7.34 -6.10 -1.42
N LEU A 140 -7.30 -7.42 -1.51
CA LEU A 140 -8.34 -8.31 -1.02
C LEU A 140 -7.80 -9.15 0.13
N ASN A 141 -8.60 -9.29 1.18
CA ASN A 141 -8.32 -10.16 2.31
C ASN A 141 -8.83 -11.59 2.07
N ASN A 142 -8.31 -12.55 2.84
CA ASN A 142 -8.81 -13.92 2.78
C ASN A 142 -10.31 -13.99 3.12
N GLY A 143 -11.09 -14.63 2.24
CA GLY A 143 -12.55 -14.72 2.36
C GLY A 143 -13.30 -13.47 1.90
N GLU A 144 -12.61 -12.47 1.36
CA GLU A 144 -13.24 -11.24 0.89
C GLU A 144 -13.86 -11.39 -0.51
N SER A 145 -14.91 -10.61 -0.78
CA SER A 145 -15.52 -10.48 -2.09
C SER A 145 -15.81 -9.03 -2.45
N ARG A 146 -15.72 -8.71 -3.73
CA ARG A 146 -16.15 -7.44 -4.32
C ARG A 146 -17.30 -7.70 -5.28
N SER A 147 -18.45 -7.16 -4.99
CA SER A 147 -19.67 -7.28 -5.81
C SER A 147 -19.90 -6.04 -6.68
N ASP A 148 -20.87 -6.14 -7.58
CA ASP A 148 -21.32 -5.08 -8.49
C ASP A 148 -20.21 -4.53 -9.42
N LEU A 149 -19.21 -5.37 -9.71
CA LEU A 149 -18.16 -5.03 -10.65
C LEU A 149 -18.72 -4.98 -12.08
N SER A 150 -18.28 -3.96 -12.82
CA SER A 150 -18.70 -3.76 -14.22
C SER A 150 -17.54 -3.22 -15.05
N GLY A 151 -17.56 -3.52 -16.34
CA GLY A 151 -16.56 -3.05 -17.29
C GLY A 151 -17.03 -3.16 -18.72
N SER A 152 -16.50 -2.32 -19.61
CA SER A 152 -16.73 -2.39 -21.05
C SER A 152 -15.85 -3.47 -21.69
N SER A 153 -16.17 -3.85 -22.93
CA SER A 153 -15.29 -4.72 -23.73
C SER A 153 -13.89 -4.11 -23.85
N GLY A 154 -12.86 -4.92 -23.56
CA GLY A 154 -11.44 -4.52 -23.54
C GLY A 154 -10.96 -3.83 -22.26
N SER A 155 -11.86 -3.44 -21.32
CA SER A 155 -11.45 -2.86 -20.03
C SER A 155 -10.73 -3.87 -19.16
N THR A 156 -9.83 -3.39 -18.29
CA THR A 156 -9.13 -4.20 -17.30
C THR A 156 -9.27 -3.59 -15.91
N ARG A 157 -9.41 -4.45 -14.89
CA ARG A 157 -9.33 -4.09 -13.47
C ARG A 157 -8.34 -5.01 -12.79
N TYR A 158 -7.55 -4.47 -11.87
CA TYR A 158 -6.53 -5.22 -11.15
C TYR A 158 -6.85 -5.27 -9.66
N TYR A 159 -6.59 -6.45 -9.07
CA TYR A 159 -6.69 -6.71 -7.65
C TYR A 159 -5.48 -7.53 -7.23
N GLN A 160 -5.27 -7.64 -5.93
CA GLN A 160 -4.23 -8.50 -5.37
C GLN A 160 -4.67 -9.13 -4.06
N ILE A 161 -4.12 -10.29 -3.75
CA ILE A 161 -4.27 -10.96 -2.47
C ILE A 161 -2.91 -11.44 -2.00
N GLN A 162 -2.59 -11.19 -0.74
CA GLN A 162 -1.42 -11.73 -0.09
C GLN A 162 -1.72 -13.12 0.46
N VAL A 163 -0.93 -14.11 0.06
CA VAL A 163 -1.06 -15.51 0.48
C VAL A 163 0.09 -15.85 1.42
N PRO A 164 -0.17 -16.24 2.69
CA PRO A 164 0.87 -16.56 3.66
C PRO A 164 1.54 -17.91 3.40
N SER A 165 2.68 -18.12 4.05
CA SER A 165 3.32 -19.44 4.08
C SER A 165 2.38 -20.48 4.74
N ALA A 166 2.43 -21.72 4.22
CA ALA A 166 1.57 -22.83 4.64
C ALA A 166 0.07 -22.68 4.33
N ALA A 167 -0.35 -21.68 3.57
CA ALA A 167 -1.69 -21.66 3.00
C ALA A 167 -1.87 -22.81 1.99
N SER A 168 -3.08 -23.35 1.95
CA SER A 168 -3.51 -24.29 0.92
C SER A 168 -4.80 -23.83 0.27
N ASP A 169 -5.13 -24.41 -0.86
CA ASP A 169 -6.43 -24.27 -1.51
C ASP A 169 -6.83 -22.80 -1.77
N LEU A 170 -5.89 -21.98 -2.28
CA LEU A 170 -6.21 -20.64 -2.76
C LEU A 170 -7.19 -20.73 -3.91
N SER A 171 -8.36 -20.15 -3.75
CA SER A 171 -9.39 -20.02 -4.78
C SER A 171 -9.64 -18.55 -5.08
N ILE A 172 -9.58 -18.19 -6.34
CA ILE A 172 -9.91 -16.86 -6.86
C ILE A 172 -10.98 -17.08 -7.93
N SER A 173 -12.20 -16.60 -7.67
CA SER A 173 -13.33 -16.88 -8.54
C SER A 173 -14.14 -15.63 -8.87
N THR A 174 -14.76 -15.66 -10.04
CA THR A 174 -15.73 -14.67 -10.47
C THR A 174 -17.06 -15.33 -10.75
N TYR A 175 -18.16 -14.64 -10.44
CA TYR A 175 -19.50 -15.18 -10.69
C TYR A 175 -20.57 -14.09 -10.70
N GLY A 176 -21.75 -14.45 -11.24
CA GLY A 176 -22.93 -13.59 -11.25
C GLY A 176 -22.89 -12.50 -12.32
N GLY A 177 -23.87 -11.61 -12.24
CA GLY A 177 -24.02 -10.52 -13.19
C GLY A 177 -24.37 -10.99 -14.61
N SER A 178 -24.08 -10.13 -15.59
CA SER A 178 -24.30 -10.36 -17.02
C SER A 178 -23.08 -9.93 -17.82
N GLY A 179 -22.92 -10.45 -19.03
CA GLY A 179 -21.78 -10.15 -19.90
C GLY A 179 -20.72 -11.25 -19.90
N ASP A 180 -19.49 -10.89 -20.22
CA ASP A 180 -18.38 -11.83 -20.36
C ASP A 180 -17.06 -11.17 -19.91
N ALA A 181 -16.58 -11.58 -18.73
CA ALA A 181 -15.35 -11.10 -18.12
C ALA A 181 -14.39 -12.24 -17.87
N ASP A 182 -13.22 -12.17 -18.50
CA ASP A 182 -12.11 -13.12 -18.32
C ASP A 182 -11.34 -12.83 -17.01
N LEU A 183 -11.04 -13.88 -16.25
CA LEU A 183 -10.17 -13.88 -15.08
C LEU A 183 -8.74 -14.27 -15.46
N TYR A 184 -7.77 -13.49 -15.02
CA TYR A 184 -6.34 -13.81 -15.11
C TYR A 184 -5.71 -13.69 -13.73
N VAL A 185 -4.89 -14.66 -13.36
CA VAL A 185 -4.16 -14.65 -12.09
C VAL A 185 -2.67 -14.90 -12.33
N ARG A 186 -1.81 -14.20 -11.63
CA ARG A 186 -0.37 -14.39 -11.68
C ARG A 186 0.28 -14.14 -10.31
N PHE A 187 1.23 -15.00 -9.96
CA PHE A 187 2.07 -14.83 -8.78
C PHE A 187 3.19 -13.82 -9.03
N GLY A 188 3.47 -12.94 -8.07
CA GLY A 188 4.62 -12.04 -8.04
C GLY A 188 4.59 -10.85 -9.01
N ALA A 189 3.63 -10.78 -9.94
CA ALA A 189 3.51 -9.66 -10.88
C ALA A 189 2.11 -9.55 -11.48
N ASN A 190 1.74 -8.36 -11.97
CA ASN A 190 0.48 -8.17 -12.67
C ASN A 190 0.35 -9.10 -13.89
N PRO A 191 -0.77 -9.83 -14.03
CA PRO A 191 -1.03 -10.61 -15.22
C PRO A 191 -1.29 -9.72 -16.44
N THR A 192 -0.99 -10.27 -17.61
CA THR A 192 -1.35 -9.70 -18.90
C THR A 192 -2.09 -10.75 -19.73
N THR A 193 -2.62 -10.38 -20.88
CA THR A 193 -3.25 -11.37 -21.80
C THR A 193 -2.30 -12.44 -22.33
N TYR A 194 -0.98 -12.27 -22.14
CA TYR A 194 0.07 -13.16 -22.63
C TYR A 194 0.94 -13.75 -21.51
N SER A 195 0.81 -13.26 -20.27
CA SER A 195 1.62 -13.71 -19.13
C SER A 195 0.73 -13.82 -17.88
N TYR A 196 0.43 -15.06 -17.51
CA TYR A 196 -0.44 -15.43 -16.38
C TYR A 196 -0.10 -16.86 -15.93
N ASP A 197 -0.43 -17.19 -14.70
CA ASP A 197 -0.28 -18.56 -14.17
C ASP A 197 -1.61 -19.32 -14.27
N CYS A 198 -2.73 -18.60 -14.23
CA CYS A 198 -4.06 -19.17 -14.43
C CYS A 198 -4.93 -18.21 -15.25
N ARG A 199 -5.67 -18.79 -16.22
CA ARG A 199 -6.71 -18.14 -17.01
C ARG A 199 -7.72 -19.22 -17.43
N PRO A 200 -8.90 -19.29 -16.84
CA PRO A 200 -9.93 -20.31 -17.16
C PRO A 200 -10.46 -20.22 -18.59
N TYR A 201 -10.67 -18.99 -19.10
CA TYR A 201 -11.11 -18.71 -20.47
C TYR A 201 -12.47 -19.35 -20.82
N LEU A 202 -13.46 -19.13 -19.96
CA LEU A 202 -14.82 -19.61 -20.15
C LEU A 202 -15.72 -18.48 -20.70
N ASN A 203 -16.82 -18.86 -21.36
CA ASN A 203 -17.83 -17.88 -21.76
C ASN A 203 -18.63 -17.43 -20.53
N GLY A 204 -18.82 -16.12 -20.38
CA GLY A 204 -19.56 -15.48 -19.28
C GLY A 204 -18.66 -15.16 -18.08
N ASN A 205 -19.29 -14.85 -16.95
CA ASN A 205 -18.61 -14.30 -15.78
C ASN A 205 -18.19 -15.36 -14.74
N ASN A 206 -18.51 -16.63 -14.95
CA ASN A 206 -18.25 -17.66 -13.94
C ASN A 206 -16.93 -18.37 -14.23
N GLU A 207 -15.87 -17.91 -13.57
CA GLU A 207 -14.51 -18.41 -13.75
C GLU A 207 -13.86 -18.69 -12.39
N SER A 208 -12.90 -19.63 -12.34
CA SER A 208 -12.15 -19.95 -11.13
C SER A 208 -10.69 -20.30 -11.44
N CYS A 209 -9.80 -19.77 -10.63
CA CYS A 209 -8.40 -20.15 -10.56
C CYS A 209 -8.11 -20.75 -9.18
N ASP A 210 -7.83 -22.04 -9.13
CA ASP A 210 -7.64 -22.78 -7.90
C ASP A 210 -6.19 -23.31 -7.82
N PHE A 211 -5.51 -23.03 -6.69
CA PHE A 211 -4.14 -23.42 -6.40
C PHE A 211 -4.13 -24.24 -5.11
N SER A 212 -4.01 -25.55 -5.22
CA SER A 212 -4.02 -26.46 -4.05
C SER A 212 -2.84 -26.27 -3.09
N SER A 213 -1.71 -25.84 -3.62
CA SER A 213 -0.48 -25.53 -2.88
C SER A 213 0.07 -24.20 -3.37
N PRO A 214 -0.57 -23.08 -3.01
CA PRO A 214 -0.14 -21.77 -3.47
C PRO A 214 1.23 -21.40 -2.89
N GLN A 215 2.01 -20.68 -3.67
CA GLN A 215 3.23 -20.05 -3.19
C GLN A 215 2.88 -18.94 -2.19
N SER A 216 3.70 -18.77 -1.17
CA SER A 216 3.61 -17.63 -0.25
C SER A 216 4.04 -16.36 -0.96
N GLY A 217 3.22 -15.30 -0.89
CA GLY A 217 3.46 -14.02 -1.54
C GLY A 217 2.21 -13.44 -2.21
N THR A 218 2.38 -12.44 -3.04
CA THR A 218 1.28 -11.71 -3.67
C THR A 218 0.81 -12.39 -4.94
N TYR A 219 -0.48 -12.72 -5.00
CA TYR A 219 -1.17 -13.08 -6.23
C TYR A 219 -1.88 -11.85 -6.80
N TYR A 220 -1.55 -11.52 -8.03
CA TYR A 220 -2.16 -10.42 -8.78
C TYR A 220 -3.28 -10.97 -9.66
N ILE A 221 -4.38 -10.24 -9.71
CA ILE A 221 -5.62 -10.63 -10.37
C ILE A 221 -6.00 -9.57 -11.38
N MET A 222 -6.31 -9.94 -12.60
CA MET A 222 -6.86 -9.05 -13.62
C MET A 222 -8.22 -9.57 -14.07
N LEU A 223 -9.23 -8.72 -13.99
CA LEU A 223 -10.51 -8.92 -14.66
C LEU A 223 -10.48 -8.16 -15.98
N ARG A 224 -10.74 -8.84 -17.08
CA ARG A 224 -10.78 -8.24 -18.42
C ARG A 224 -12.14 -8.45 -19.06
N GLY A 225 -12.81 -7.37 -19.48
CA GLY A 225 -14.03 -7.51 -20.27
C GLY A 225 -13.73 -8.09 -21.65
N TYR A 226 -14.06 -9.36 -21.88
CA TYR A 226 -14.12 -9.91 -23.24
C TYR A 226 -15.28 -9.28 -24.00
N ALA A 227 -16.44 -9.21 -23.37
CA ALA A 227 -17.55 -8.33 -23.71
C ALA A 227 -17.86 -7.41 -22.52
N SER A 228 -18.75 -6.43 -22.70
CA SER A 228 -19.20 -5.60 -21.56
C SER A 228 -19.90 -6.46 -20.52
N TYR A 229 -19.55 -6.27 -19.24
CA TYR A 229 -20.11 -7.02 -18.11
C TYR A 229 -20.60 -6.08 -17.01
N SER A 230 -21.54 -6.55 -16.18
CA SER A 230 -22.07 -5.79 -15.05
C SER A 230 -22.60 -6.71 -13.95
N GLY A 231 -22.55 -6.28 -12.68
CA GLY A 231 -23.02 -7.04 -11.51
C GLY A 231 -22.16 -8.26 -11.19
N LEU A 232 -20.93 -8.34 -11.69
CA LEU A 232 -19.99 -9.43 -11.42
C LEU A 232 -19.50 -9.36 -9.97
N THR A 233 -19.34 -10.50 -9.32
CA THR A 233 -18.66 -10.64 -8.04
C THR A 233 -17.31 -11.34 -8.23
N LEU A 234 -16.22 -10.74 -7.72
CA LEU A 234 -14.92 -11.37 -7.52
C LEU A 234 -14.83 -11.82 -6.06
N ALA A 235 -14.49 -13.07 -5.83
CA ALA A 235 -14.27 -13.64 -4.50
C ALA A 235 -12.91 -14.30 -4.44
N VAL A 236 -12.22 -14.14 -3.31
CA VAL A 236 -10.91 -14.75 -3.05
C VAL A 236 -10.92 -15.44 -1.69
N GLY A 237 -10.22 -16.56 -1.58
CA GLY A 237 -10.06 -17.24 -0.30
C GLY A 237 -9.03 -18.36 -0.39
N TYR A 238 -8.38 -18.65 0.73
CA TYR A 238 -7.48 -19.79 0.89
C TYR A 238 -7.71 -20.45 2.25
N THR A 239 -7.34 -21.72 2.37
CA THR A 239 -7.27 -22.41 3.65
C THR A 239 -5.96 -22.02 4.33
N ALA A 240 -6.05 -21.37 5.49
CA ALA A 240 -4.89 -21.08 6.30
C ALA A 240 -4.30 -22.40 6.82
N GLY A 241 -3.01 -22.65 6.59
CA GLY A 241 -2.34 -23.88 7.02
C GLY A 241 -2.34 -24.01 8.53
N SER A 242 -2.62 -25.21 9.02
CA SER A 242 -2.49 -25.58 10.43
C SER A 242 -1.00 -25.69 10.80
N GLY A 243 -0.27 -24.60 10.79
CA GLY A 243 1.02 -24.50 11.47
C GLY A 243 0.74 -24.43 12.97
N GLY A 244 1.09 -25.49 13.71
CA GLY A 244 0.81 -25.61 15.14
C GLY A 244 1.46 -24.51 15.97
N GLY A 245 0.77 -23.41 16.11
CA GLY A 245 0.94 -22.36 17.08
C GLY A 245 -0.44 -22.05 17.62
N THR A 246 -0.60 -22.16 18.92
CA THR A 246 -1.85 -22.03 19.67
C THR A 246 -2.36 -20.59 19.76
N ASP A 247 -2.48 -19.89 18.66
CA ASP A 247 -3.16 -18.60 18.64
C ASP A 247 -3.92 -18.52 17.31
N GLY A 248 -5.25 -18.58 17.37
CA GLY A 248 -6.18 -18.55 16.25
C GLY A 248 -6.19 -17.21 15.51
N ALA A 249 -5.03 -16.75 15.06
CA ALA A 249 -4.92 -15.62 14.17
C ALA A 249 -5.36 -16.05 12.77
N THR A 250 -6.61 -15.83 12.46
CA THR A 250 -7.03 -15.69 11.08
C THR A 250 -6.21 -14.57 10.45
N TRP A 251 -5.80 -14.72 9.20
CA TRP A 251 -5.13 -13.69 8.41
C TRP A 251 -6.09 -12.54 8.10
N ASP A 252 -6.55 -11.86 9.13
CA ASP A 252 -7.33 -10.63 9.07
C ASP A 252 -6.44 -9.39 9.27
N GLY A 253 -5.19 -9.47 8.83
CA GLY A 253 -4.20 -8.43 9.00
C GLY A 253 -3.62 -8.38 10.41
N TYR A 254 -3.53 -9.51 11.14
CA TYR A 254 -3.06 -9.58 12.54
C TYR A 254 -3.82 -8.64 13.49
N SER A 255 -5.07 -8.29 13.17
CA SER A 255 -5.88 -7.38 13.97
C SER A 255 -6.02 -7.85 15.42
N ASN A 256 -6.09 -9.15 15.67
CA ASN A 256 -6.11 -9.71 17.02
C ASN A 256 -4.77 -9.54 17.74
N TYR A 257 -3.64 -9.68 17.03
CA TYR A 257 -2.31 -9.50 17.63
C TYR A 257 -2.04 -8.04 17.97
N TYR A 258 -2.52 -7.11 17.14
CA TYR A 258 -2.33 -5.67 17.27
C TYR A 258 -3.62 -4.92 17.67
N SER A 259 -4.62 -5.61 18.26
CA SER A 259 -5.92 -5.00 18.59
C SER A 259 -5.80 -3.71 19.41
N ASP A 260 -4.79 -3.64 20.30
CA ASP A 260 -4.56 -2.50 21.17
C ASP A 260 -3.88 -1.32 20.48
N ALA A 261 -3.25 -1.57 19.31
CA ALA A 261 -2.57 -0.56 18.49
C ALA A 261 -3.47 0.01 17.38
N ILE A 262 -4.41 -0.79 16.87
CA ILE A 262 -5.29 -0.38 15.76
C ILE A 262 -6.14 0.83 16.17
N GLY A 263 -6.07 1.90 15.37
CA GLY A 263 -6.78 3.16 15.61
C GLY A 263 -6.14 4.07 16.66
N GLN A 264 -5.01 3.68 17.27
CA GLN A 264 -4.24 4.54 18.17
C GLN A 264 -3.32 5.47 17.38
N THR A 265 -2.92 6.58 18.00
CA THR A 265 -1.99 7.57 17.48
C THR A 265 -1.04 8.07 18.56
N GLY A 266 0.09 8.68 18.18
CA GLY A 266 1.04 9.30 19.12
C GLY A 266 1.55 8.33 20.16
N SER A 267 1.65 8.76 21.42
CA SER A 267 2.19 7.94 22.52
C SER A 267 1.36 6.69 22.82
N ALA A 268 0.06 6.70 22.58
CA ALA A 268 -0.81 5.54 22.75
C ALA A 268 -0.46 4.43 21.75
N LEU A 269 -0.21 4.81 20.48
CA LEU A 269 0.27 3.89 19.45
C LEU A 269 1.64 3.32 19.83
N ILE A 270 2.61 4.17 20.21
CA ILE A 270 3.96 3.73 20.60
C ILE A 270 3.90 2.70 21.73
N ASN A 271 3.11 2.95 22.77
CA ASN A 271 2.97 2.02 23.90
C ASN A 271 2.33 0.69 23.46
N ALA A 272 1.28 0.74 22.66
CA ALA A 272 0.62 -0.48 22.16
C ALA A 272 1.54 -1.30 21.23
N LEU A 273 2.35 -0.64 20.39
CA LEU A 273 3.34 -1.31 19.56
C LEU A 273 4.48 -1.93 20.38
N ASN A 274 4.94 -1.27 21.46
CA ASN A 274 5.91 -1.85 22.39
C ASN A 274 5.37 -3.13 23.04
N GLU A 275 4.15 -3.10 23.56
CA GLU A 275 3.50 -4.27 24.16
C GLU A 275 3.32 -5.40 23.14
N ALA A 276 2.90 -5.07 21.91
CA ALA A 276 2.77 -6.05 20.83
C ALA A 276 4.12 -6.66 20.45
N ALA A 277 5.17 -5.85 20.25
CA ALA A 277 6.51 -6.32 19.93
C ALA A 277 7.15 -7.17 21.04
N ALA A 278 6.71 -6.99 22.29
CA ALA A 278 7.15 -7.80 23.43
C ALA A 278 6.36 -9.12 23.61
N ARG A 279 5.16 -9.20 23.02
CA ARG A 279 4.24 -10.33 23.18
C ARG A 279 4.85 -11.63 22.65
N ASN A 280 4.83 -12.68 23.46
CA ASN A 280 5.36 -14.00 23.12
C ASN A 280 6.87 -14.06 22.78
N HIS A 281 7.63 -13.02 23.08
CA HIS A 281 9.06 -13.01 22.79
C HIS A 281 9.80 -14.05 23.64
N ASN A 282 10.32 -15.09 23.01
CA ASN A 282 11.14 -16.13 23.60
C ASN A 282 12.63 -15.83 23.36
N ARG A 283 13.34 -15.45 24.43
CA ARG A 283 14.77 -15.16 24.33
C ARG A 283 15.57 -16.42 23.99
N MET A 284 16.44 -16.32 23.01
CA MET A 284 17.39 -17.37 22.65
C MET A 284 18.75 -17.17 23.34
N SER A 285 19.52 -18.26 23.49
CA SER A 285 20.96 -18.14 23.76
C SER A 285 21.70 -17.69 22.51
N TYR A 286 22.84 -17.01 22.70
CA TYR A 286 23.64 -16.55 21.55
C TYR A 286 24.13 -17.71 20.66
N SER A 287 24.33 -18.92 21.21
CA SER A 287 24.65 -20.11 20.41
C SER A 287 23.47 -20.58 19.55
N GLN A 288 22.22 -20.44 20.02
CA GLN A 288 21.03 -20.79 19.25
C GLN A 288 20.79 -19.86 18.06
N VAL A 289 21.28 -18.61 18.13
CA VAL A 289 21.18 -17.66 17.02
C VAL A 289 21.82 -18.21 15.74
N TRP A 290 22.90 -19.00 15.79
CA TRP A 290 23.45 -19.66 14.60
C TRP A 290 22.43 -20.53 13.86
N SER A 291 21.70 -21.36 14.60
CA SER A 291 20.68 -22.24 14.00
C SER A 291 19.44 -21.44 13.57
N ALA A 292 19.10 -20.38 14.28
CA ALA A 292 18.00 -19.52 13.90
C ALA A 292 18.27 -18.82 12.56
N LEU A 293 19.44 -18.17 12.41
CA LEU A 293 19.80 -17.49 11.16
C LEU A 293 19.95 -18.43 9.97
N LYS A 294 20.42 -19.67 10.19
CA LYS A 294 20.42 -20.70 9.13
C LYS A 294 19.03 -21.06 8.61
N TYR A 295 18.00 -20.78 9.40
CA TYR A 295 16.61 -21.01 9.05
C TYR A 295 15.93 -19.74 8.53
N THR A 296 16.05 -18.63 9.26
CA THR A 296 15.37 -17.38 8.91
C THR A 296 15.88 -16.75 7.62
N ASP A 297 17.17 -16.90 7.36
CA ASP A 297 17.87 -16.29 6.23
C ASP A 297 18.33 -17.35 5.19
N GLU A 298 17.64 -18.51 5.16
CA GLU A 298 17.86 -19.56 4.18
C GLU A 298 17.64 -19.03 2.76
N ASP A 299 18.60 -19.34 1.89
CA ASP A 299 18.49 -19.04 0.46
C ASP A 299 17.30 -19.80 -0.16
N PRO A 300 16.30 -19.10 -0.74
CA PRO A 300 15.13 -19.74 -1.34
C PRO A 300 15.49 -20.69 -2.50
N ASP A 301 16.59 -20.42 -3.20
CA ASP A 301 17.06 -21.22 -4.33
C ASP A 301 18.01 -22.37 -3.92
N ASN A 302 18.56 -22.31 -2.70
CA ASN A 302 19.49 -23.33 -2.19
C ASN A 302 19.41 -23.48 -0.67
N SER A 303 18.63 -24.44 -0.20
CA SER A 303 18.42 -24.70 1.23
C SER A 303 19.68 -25.04 2.04
N ASN A 304 20.84 -25.28 1.40
CA ASN A 304 22.12 -25.45 2.08
C ASN A 304 22.86 -24.14 2.37
N ASN A 305 22.35 -23.03 1.86
CA ASN A 305 22.94 -21.71 1.95
C ASN A 305 22.07 -20.74 2.79
N VAL A 306 22.67 -19.62 3.15
CA VAL A 306 22.03 -18.40 3.67
C VAL A 306 22.32 -17.23 2.73
N ILE A 307 21.46 -16.24 2.70
CA ILE A 307 21.70 -14.98 1.99
C ILE A 307 22.34 -13.98 2.98
N LEU A 308 23.49 -13.43 2.59
CA LEU A 308 24.22 -12.44 3.38
C LEU A 308 23.66 -11.04 3.13
N ILE A 309 23.33 -10.31 4.21
CA ILE A 309 22.55 -9.07 4.08
C ILE A 309 23.19 -7.99 3.21
N TYR A 310 24.47 -7.66 3.43
CA TYR A 310 25.08 -6.54 2.71
C TYR A 310 25.60 -6.90 1.33
N THR A 311 25.98 -8.17 1.10
CA THR A 311 26.48 -8.61 -0.21
C THR A 311 25.40 -9.20 -1.11
N GLY A 312 24.26 -9.63 -0.55
CA GLY A 312 23.26 -10.42 -1.29
C GLY A 312 23.77 -11.82 -1.70
N ARG A 313 24.97 -12.21 -1.27
CA ARG A 313 25.64 -13.45 -1.68
C ARG A 313 24.98 -14.66 -1.00
N SER A 314 24.70 -15.69 -1.78
CA SER A 314 24.34 -17.02 -1.29
C SER A 314 25.60 -17.72 -0.76
N GLN A 315 25.62 -18.09 0.52
CA GLN A 315 26.79 -18.64 1.21
C GLN A 315 26.41 -19.92 1.96
N ALA A 316 27.26 -20.93 1.86
CA ALA A 316 27.00 -22.20 2.55
C ALA A 316 26.80 -22.02 4.06
N LYS A 317 25.73 -22.61 4.62
CA LYS A 317 25.41 -22.57 6.06
C LYS A 317 26.55 -23.06 6.95
N SER A 318 27.40 -23.96 6.43
CA SER A 318 28.56 -24.49 7.11
C SER A 318 29.77 -23.56 7.09
N PHE A 319 29.85 -22.62 6.14
CA PHE A 319 30.97 -21.69 6.01
C PHE A 319 30.73 -20.43 6.86
N ASN A 320 30.65 -20.62 8.15
CA ASN A 320 30.40 -19.56 9.15
C ASN A 320 31.57 -19.39 10.10
N ALA A 321 31.66 -18.26 10.77
CA ALA A 321 32.72 -17.86 11.67
C ALA A 321 32.70 -18.57 13.03
N SER A 322 31.91 -19.62 13.22
CA SER A 322 31.91 -20.42 14.45
C SER A 322 33.16 -21.32 14.47
N GLY A 323 34.26 -20.80 15.01
CA GLY A 323 35.55 -21.52 15.02
C GLY A 323 36.32 -21.41 13.70
N ASN A 324 35.94 -20.54 12.80
CA ASN A 324 36.57 -20.22 11.55
C ASN A 324 36.94 -18.72 11.53
N ASN A 325 38.19 -18.37 11.24
CA ASN A 325 38.69 -17.00 11.17
C ASN A 325 38.84 -16.50 9.72
N ASP A 326 38.26 -17.20 8.76
CA ASP A 326 38.25 -16.75 7.36
C ASP A 326 37.45 -15.46 7.26
N PRO A 327 38.00 -14.39 6.67
CA PRO A 327 37.31 -13.11 6.53
C PRO A 327 36.05 -13.20 5.66
N ASP A 328 35.99 -14.16 4.73
CA ASP A 328 34.83 -14.42 3.87
C ASP A 328 33.78 -15.35 4.51
N ALA A 329 34.06 -15.89 5.71
CA ALA A 329 33.05 -16.66 6.45
C ALA A 329 31.95 -15.73 6.96
N TRP A 330 30.70 -16.21 6.92
CA TRP A 330 29.64 -15.38 7.45
C TRP A 330 29.57 -15.44 9.00
N ASN A 331 29.24 -14.29 9.59
CA ASN A 331 29.02 -14.15 11.03
C ASN A 331 27.62 -13.61 11.33
N ARG A 332 27.35 -13.33 12.61
CA ARG A 332 26.07 -12.77 13.09
C ARG A 332 26.22 -11.27 13.21
N GLU A 333 25.72 -10.55 12.22
CA GLU A 333 25.64 -9.10 12.23
C GLU A 333 24.57 -8.64 13.22
N HIS A 334 24.94 -7.73 14.11
CA HIS A 334 24.03 -6.95 14.93
C HIS A 334 23.72 -5.65 14.17
N SER A 335 22.64 -5.62 13.38
CA SER A 335 22.30 -4.44 12.59
C SER A 335 22.07 -3.20 13.47
N TRP A 336 21.52 -3.35 14.67
CA TRP A 336 21.69 -2.40 15.76
C TRP A 336 22.94 -2.82 16.53
N PRO A 337 24.01 -1.99 16.58
CA PRO A 337 25.26 -2.39 17.23
C PRO A 337 25.05 -2.77 18.71
N LYS A 338 25.56 -3.93 19.10
CA LYS A 338 25.42 -4.39 20.50
C LYS A 338 26.04 -3.44 21.54
N SER A 339 27.06 -2.67 21.16
CA SER A 339 27.63 -1.62 22.02
C SER A 339 26.68 -0.44 22.26
N HIS A 340 25.59 -0.37 21.52
CA HIS A 340 24.57 0.66 21.61
C HIS A 340 23.34 0.14 22.39
N GLY A 341 23.53 -0.19 23.68
CA GLY A 341 22.47 -0.44 24.65
C GLY A 341 22.27 -1.88 25.11
N PHE A 342 23.05 -2.89 24.59
CA PHE A 342 22.97 -4.29 25.03
C PHE A 342 24.29 -5.05 24.85
N PRO A 343 25.36 -4.64 25.57
CA PRO A 343 26.71 -5.20 25.34
C PRO A 343 26.87 -6.64 25.90
N SER A 344 25.96 -7.10 26.73
CA SER A 344 26.04 -8.43 27.36
C SER A 344 25.19 -9.45 26.61
N SER A 345 25.69 -10.66 26.41
CA SER A 345 24.92 -11.77 25.87
C SER A 345 23.74 -12.20 26.79
N GLY A 346 23.65 -11.61 27.99
CA GLY A 346 22.53 -11.70 28.91
C GLY A 346 21.34 -10.80 28.54
N ASP A 347 21.56 -9.74 27.78
CA ASP A 347 20.55 -8.80 27.37
C ASP A 347 19.72 -9.36 26.21
N TRP A 348 18.42 -9.08 26.19
CA TRP A 348 17.54 -9.66 25.18
C TRP A 348 17.84 -9.15 23.77
N GLY A 349 18.13 -7.85 23.62
CA GLY A 349 18.54 -7.26 22.36
C GLY A 349 19.75 -7.96 21.72
N TYR A 350 20.66 -8.52 22.54
CA TYR A 350 21.85 -9.22 22.04
C TYR A 350 21.51 -10.48 21.21
N THR A 351 20.37 -11.09 21.44
CA THR A 351 19.98 -12.36 20.81
C THR A 351 18.69 -12.28 20.00
N ASP A 352 18.16 -11.06 19.84
CA ASP A 352 16.93 -10.81 19.08
C ASP A 352 17.18 -10.96 17.56
N ILE A 353 16.53 -11.96 16.96
CA ILE A 353 16.73 -12.28 15.55
C ILE A 353 15.97 -11.37 14.57
N HIS A 354 15.16 -10.44 15.09
CA HIS A 354 14.59 -9.40 14.23
C HIS A 354 15.66 -8.48 13.64
N HIS A 355 16.74 -8.20 14.36
CA HIS A 355 17.84 -7.37 13.87
C HIS A 355 19.17 -8.13 13.63
N LEU A 356 19.24 -9.41 13.96
CA LEU A 356 20.41 -10.23 13.66
C LEU A 356 20.33 -10.80 12.25
N ARG A 357 21.41 -10.68 11.48
CA ARG A 357 21.50 -11.16 10.09
C ARG A 357 22.80 -11.91 9.81
N PRO A 358 22.83 -12.90 8.91
CA PRO A 358 24.08 -13.40 8.35
C PRO A 358 24.78 -12.29 7.56
N CYS A 359 26.06 -12.09 7.82
CA CYS A 359 26.88 -11.09 7.13
C CYS A 359 28.27 -11.64 6.87
N ASP A 360 28.89 -11.26 5.77
CA ASP A 360 30.30 -11.44 5.53
C ASP A 360 31.13 -10.83 6.65
N ALA A 361 32.12 -11.53 7.20
CA ALA A 361 32.81 -11.09 8.41
C ALA A 361 33.67 -9.85 8.17
N SER A 362 34.26 -9.69 6.99
CA SER A 362 35.06 -8.50 6.62
C SER A 362 34.15 -7.30 6.37
N VAL A 363 32.99 -7.50 5.71
CA VAL A 363 32.00 -6.44 5.50
C VAL A 363 31.37 -6.00 6.81
N ASN A 364 31.05 -6.96 7.73
CA ASN A 364 30.61 -6.65 9.08
C ASN A 364 31.66 -5.80 9.84
N SER A 365 32.94 -6.13 9.69
CA SER A 365 34.04 -5.34 10.29
C SER A 365 34.09 -3.93 9.70
N SER A 366 33.86 -3.76 8.42
CA SER A 366 33.81 -2.46 7.73
C SER A 366 32.62 -1.61 8.17
N ARG A 367 31.46 -2.24 8.40
CA ARG A 367 30.27 -1.61 8.96
C ARG A 367 30.55 -1.13 10.40
N GLY A 368 31.12 -1.98 11.25
CA GLY A 368 31.46 -1.65 12.62
C GLY A 368 30.25 -1.31 13.48
N ASN A 369 30.34 -0.19 14.23
CA ASN A 369 29.24 0.32 15.06
C ASN A 369 28.65 1.62 14.51
N LYS A 370 28.81 1.87 13.22
CA LYS A 370 28.38 3.11 12.58
C LYS A 370 26.88 3.21 12.49
N ASP A 371 26.39 4.43 12.40
CA ASP A 371 25.00 4.73 12.13
C ASP A 371 24.61 4.40 10.66
N TYR A 372 23.36 4.50 10.34
CA TYR A 372 22.85 4.36 8.97
C TYR A 372 22.56 5.75 8.38
N ASP A 373 23.23 6.09 7.29
CA ASP A 373 22.99 7.31 6.50
C ASP A 373 23.45 7.10 5.05
N ASN A 374 23.04 7.98 4.17
CA ASN A 374 23.45 7.95 2.76
C ASN A 374 24.87 8.51 2.59
N GLY A 375 25.62 7.93 1.66
CA GLY A 375 26.91 8.45 1.21
C GLY A 375 28.13 7.68 1.70
N GLY A 376 29.30 8.32 1.54
CA GLY A 376 30.58 7.71 1.82
C GLY A 376 31.28 7.13 0.59
N SER A 377 32.27 6.27 0.82
CA SER A 377 33.02 5.59 -0.23
C SER A 377 32.51 4.16 -0.41
N ILE A 378 32.49 3.69 -1.66
CA ILE A 378 32.07 2.33 -1.99
C ILE A 378 32.94 1.28 -1.28
N ILE A 379 32.31 0.25 -0.76
CA ILE A 379 32.99 -0.93 -0.23
C ILE A 379 33.25 -1.89 -1.39
N SER A 380 34.51 -2.02 -1.78
CA SER A 380 34.88 -2.79 -2.98
C SER A 380 34.49 -4.27 -2.92
N GLU A 381 34.49 -4.86 -1.72
CA GLU A 381 34.11 -6.24 -1.46
C GLU A 381 32.59 -6.46 -1.46
N ALA A 382 31.83 -5.42 -1.19
CA ALA A 382 30.37 -5.43 -1.17
C ALA A 382 29.81 -4.26 -2.02
N PRO A 383 29.90 -4.34 -3.36
CA PRO A 383 29.41 -3.29 -4.25
C PRO A 383 27.95 -2.94 -3.97
N GLY A 384 27.62 -1.65 -4.04
CA GLY A 384 26.30 -1.12 -3.67
C GLY A 384 26.21 -0.67 -2.22
N ASN A 385 27.21 -1.00 -1.38
CA ASN A 385 27.31 -0.46 -0.02
C ASN A 385 28.40 0.62 0.04
N TYR A 386 28.15 1.64 0.86
CA TYR A 386 29.06 2.78 1.04
C TYR A 386 29.32 3.02 2.54
N THR A 387 30.44 3.59 2.86
CA THR A 387 30.79 3.90 4.26
C THR A 387 31.74 5.09 4.34
N ASP A 388 31.60 5.83 5.42
CA ASP A 388 32.53 6.89 5.82
C ASP A 388 33.00 6.70 7.28
N SER A 389 33.30 7.79 8.00
CA SER A 389 33.84 7.73 9.36
C SER A 389 32.78 7.33 10.41
N ASP A 390 31.52 7.68 10.21
CA ASP A 390 30.45 7.55 11.21
C ASP A 390 29.17 6.92 10.68
N SER A 391 29.05 6.68 9.35
CA SER A 391 27.89 6.07 8.75
C SER A 391 28.16 4.92 7.79
N PHE A 392 27.12 4.16 7.52
CA PHE A 392 27.08 3.05 6.56
C PHE A 392 25.78 3.12 5.77
N GLU A 393 25.91 3.15 4.45
CA GLU A 393 24.78 3.04 3.51
C GLU A 393 24.76 1.63 2.92
N PRO A 394 23.72 0.82 3.17
CA PRO A 394 23.59 -0.51 2.58
C PRO A 394 23.14 -0.42 1.13
N ARG A 395 23.26 -1.54 0.40
CA ARG A 395 22.67 -1.69 -0.94
C ARG A 395 21.16 -1.44 -0.92
N ASP A 396 20.63 -0.95 -2.05
CA ASP A 396 19.25 -0.46 -2.13
C ASP A 396 18.20 -1.51 -1.75
N GLU A 397 18.43 -2.78 -2.10
CA GLU A 397 17.49 -3.89 -1.91
C GLU A 397 17.27 -4.31 -0.44
N VAL A 398 17.99 -3.72 0.51
CA VAL A 398 17.84 -4.02 1.94
C VAL A 398 17.73 -2.77 2.81
N LYS A 399 17.59 -1.60 2.19
CA LYS A 399 17.45 -0.33 2.92
C LYS A 399 16.19 -0.33 3.77
N GLY A 400 15.05 -0.71 3.19
CA GLY A 400 13.77 -0.81 3.90
C GLY A 400 13.78 -1.89 4.97
N ASP A 401 14.35 -3.07 4.68
CA ASP A 401 14.51 -4.16 5.66
C ASP A 401 15.23 -3.65 6.91
N LEU A 402 16.40 -3.00 6.72
CA LEU A 402 17.19 -2.46 7.82
C LEU A 402 16.45 -1.36 8.59
N ALA A 403 15.77 -0.46 7.88
CA ALA A 403 14.95 0.57 8.52
C ALA A 403 13.89 -0.06 9.44
N ARG A 404 13.13 -1.04 8.97
CA ARG A 404 12.12 -1.74 9.75
C ARG A 404 12.69 -2.55 10.92
N MET A 405 13.91 -3.06 10.80
CA MET A 405 14.64 -3.66 11.93
C MET A 405 14.98 -2.61 12.99
N MET A 406 15.44 -1.44 12.58
CA MET A 406 15.81 -0.36 13.52
C MET A 406 14.56 0.23 14.21
N PHE A 407 13.46 0.41 13.49
CA PHE A 407 12.19 0.83 14.07
C PHE A 407 11.68 -0.19 15.10
N TYR A 408 11.79 -1.48 14.80
CA TYR A 408 11.46 -2.53 15.76
C TYR A 408 12.30 -2.45 17.02
N MET A 409 13.60 -2.26 16.91
CA MET A 409 14.50 -2.21 18.08
C MET A 409 14.18 -1.01 18.99
N ASP A 410 13.93 0.16 18.43
CA ASP A 410 13.49 1.37 19.16
C ASP A 410 12.18 1.11 19.92
N ILE A 411 11.18 0.60 19.24
CA ILE A 411 9.87 0.33 19.84
C ILE A 411 9.93 -0.82 20.85
N ARG A 412 10.66 -1.90 20.57
CA ARG A 412 10.68 -3.10 21.42
C ARG A 412 11.36 -2.87 22.76
N TYR A 413 12.42 -2.06 22.78
CA TYR A 413 13.27 -1.91 23.95
C TYR A 413 13.21 -0.49 24.52
N ASN A 414 12.35 -0.29 25.52
CA ASN A 414 12.16 0.98 26.20
C ASN A 414 12.86 1.08 27.57
N GLY A 415 13.78 0.12 27.87
CA GLY A 415 14.61 0.10 29.07
C GLY A 415 13.91 -0.29 30.38
N ASN A 416 12.60 -0.51 30.39
CA ASN A 416 11.82 -0.71 31.60
C ASN A 416 11.17 -2.12 31.73
N ASP A 417 11.49 -3.03 30.85
CA ASP A 417 10.82 -4.32 30.68
C ASP A 417 11.61 -5.52 31.31
N GLY A 418 12.69 -5.25 32.02
CA GLY A 418 13.52 -6.27 32.68
C GLY A 418 14.35 -7.12 31.72
N THR A 419 14.49 -6.71 30.45
CA THR A 419 15.26 -7.44 29.41
C THR A 419 16.78 -7.26 29.52
N GLY A 420 17.25 -6.34 30.36
CA GLY A 420 18.66 -5.94 30.43
C GLY A 420 19.14 -5.08 29.25
N THR A 421 18.32 -4.89 28.26
CA THR A 421 18.55 -3.95 27.14
C THR A 421 18.17 -2.54 27.58
N ASP A 422 19.00 -1.56 27.28
CA ASP A 422 18.73 -0.15 27.57
C ASP A 422 17.51 0.36 26.78
N ASP A 423 17.07 1.58 27.11
CA ASP A 423 16.10 2.34 26.30
C ASP A 423 16.73 2.74 24.96
N LEU A 424 16.45 1.98 23.92
CA LEU A 424 17.00 2.18 22.58
C LEU A 424 16.28 3.33 21.88
N GLN A 425 17.02 4.27 21.30
CA GLN A 425 16.47 5.48 20.72
C GLN A 425 17.02 5.76 19.32
N LEU A 426 16.15 5.88 18.32
CA LEU A 426 16.48 6.42 17.03
C LEU A 426 16.57 7.96 17.11
N VAL A 427 17.66 8.50 16.56
CA VAL A 427 17.92 9.94 16.55
C VAL A 427 18.22 10.41 15.13
N ASN A 428 17.98 11.70 14.84
CA ASN A 428 18.18 12.23 13.48
C ASN A 428 19.57 12.89 13.29
N TYR A 429 20.63 12.25 13.83
CA TYR A 429 22.03 12.62 13.60
C TYR A 429 22.91 11.37 13.61
N SER A 430 24.11 11.42 13.01
CA SER A 430 25.10 10.35 13.00
C SER A 430 26.23 10.59 14.02
N GLY A 431 27.14 9.62 14.20
CA GLY A 431 28.16 9.63 15.23
C GLY A 431 27.64 9.34 16.62
N THR A 432 26.62 8.45 16.72
CA THR A 432 25.93 8.11 17.95
C THR A 432 26.74 7.22 18.88
N SER A 433 26.33 7.19 20.13
CA SER A 433 26.90 6.29 21.17
C SER A 433 25.88 6.05 22.28
N GLY A 434 26.17 5.08 23.16
CA GLY A 434 25.20 4.63 24.15
C GLY A 434 24.04 3.91 23.49
N ALA A 435 22.83 4.05 24.02
CA ALA A 435 21.64 3.37 23.51
C ALA A 435 20.97 4.12 22.33
N ARG A 436 21.75 4.71 21.45
CA ARG A 436 21.25 5.52 20.31
C ARG A 436 21.78 5.01 18.99
N LEU A 437 20.97 5.18 17.93
CA LEU A 437 21.36 4.92 16.55
C LEU A 437 20.77 5.98 15.62
N GLY A 438 21.54 6.44 14.64
CA GLY A 438 21.11 7.35 13.58
C GLY A 438 21.00 6.60 12.24
N LYS A 439 20.43 7.22 11.24
CA LYS A 439 19.78 8.52 11.21
C LYS A 439 18.29 8.33 10.93
N LEU A 440 17.43 8.71 11.83
CA LEU A 440 15.99 8.40 11.80
C LEU A 440 15.33 8.79 10.47
N CYS A 441 15.55 10.02 9.98
CA CYS A 441 14.84 10.46 8.77
C CYS A 441 15.37 9.76 7.51
N THR A 442 16.66 9.44 7.44
CA THR A 442 17.22 8.59 6.37
C THR A 442 16.61 7.19 6.41
N LEU A 443 16.48 6.59 7.60
CA LEU A 443 15.80 5.29 7.75
C LEU A 443 14.34 5.34 7.32
N LEU A 444 13.63 6.44 7.62
CA LEU A 444 12.24 6.61 7.19
C LEU A 444 12.12 6.79 5.67
N ASP A 445 13.05 7.51 5.04
CA ASP A 445 13.13 7.62 3.59
C ASP A 445 13.40 6.25 2.94
N TRP A 446 14.32 5.46 3.49
CA TRP A 446 14.61 4.10 3.00
C TRP A 446 13.41 3.17 3.13
N HIS A 447 12.71 3.23 4.25
CA HIS A 447 11.47 2.48 4.46
C HIS A 447 10.40 2.77 3.41
N ASN A 448 10.26 4.06 3.03
CA ASN A 448 9.30 4.49 2.03
C ASN A 448 9.73 4.14 0.58
N GLN A 449 11.04 4.08 0.32
CA GLN A 449 11.62 3.76 -1.00
C GLN A 449 11.70 2.26 -1.27
N ASP A 450 11.91 1.46 -0.22
CA ASP A 450 12.04 0.01 -0.27
C ASP A 450 10.92 -0.65 0.59
N PRO A 451 9.73 -0.87 0.00
CA PRO A 451 8.60 -1.46 0.69
C PRO A 451 8.85 -2.91 1.08
N VAL A 452 8.04 -3.43 2.01
CA VAL A 452 8.15 -4.82 2.50
C VAL A 452 8.10 -5.81 1.34
N SER A 453 9.15 -6.59 1.19
CA SER A 453 9.31 -7.60 0.14
C SER A 453 8.72 -8.95 0.57
N ALA A 454 8.48 -9.84 -0.42
CA ALA A 454 8.05 -11.22 -0.15
C ALA A 454 9.09 -11.99 0.68
N ASP A 455 10.39 -11.75 0.45
CA ASP A 455 11.48 -12.38 1.20
C ASP A 455 11.51 -11.90 2.65
N GLU A 456 11.26 -10.62 2.89
CA GLU A 456 11.16 -10.07 4.25
C GLU A 456 9.95 -10.65 5.00
N ILE A 457 8.78 -10.79 4.35
CA ILE A 457 7.60 -11.44 4.93
C ILE A 457 7.91 -12.90 5.28
N ALA A 458 8.52 -13.66 4.36
CA ALA A 458 8.89 -15.04 4.58
C ALA A 458 9.89 -15.17 5.74
N ARG A 459 10.89 -14.29 5.80
CA ARG A 459 11.83 -14.21 6.91
C ARG A 459 11.13 -13.89 8.22
N HIS A 460 10.23 -12.90 8.23
CA HIS A 460 9.47 -12.50 9.39
C HIS A 460 8.61 -13.66 9.94
N ALA A 461 7.93 -14.41 9.08
CA ALA A 461 7.19 -15.61 9.49
C ALA A 461 8.09 -16.65 10.17
N ARG A 462 9.29 -16.91 9.62
CA ARG A 462 10.28 -17.81 10.21
C ARG A 462 10.82 -17.31 11.56
N ILE A 463 10.91 -16.00 11.77
CA ILE A 463 11.26 -15.40 13.06
C ILE A 463 10.17 -15.69 14.09
N VAL A 464 8.90 -15.50 13.73
CA VAL A 464 7.77 -15.79 14.60
C VAL A 464 7.79 -17.26 15.07
N GLU A 465 8.06 -18.21 14.18
CA GLU A 465 8.21 -19.62 14.53
C GLU A 465 9.35 -19.90 15.53
N ARG A 466 10.42 -19.11 15.49
CA ARG A 466 11.61 -19.32 16.33
C ARG A 466 11.61 -18.49 17.61
N GLN A 467 11.18 -17.24 17.53
CA GLN A 467 11.25 -16.27 18.63
C GLN A 467 9.88 -15.96 19.23
N GLY A 468 8.79 -16.12 18.47
CA GLY A 468 7.41 -16.02 18.93
C GLY A 468 6.77 -14.66 18.77
N ASN A 469 7.54 -13.57 18.71
CA ASN A 469 7.03 -12.21 18.57
C ASN A 469 7.14 -11.69 17.13
N ARG A 470 6.51 -10.55 16.89
CA ARG A 470 6.36 -9.96 15.56
C ARG A 470 6.99 -8.57 15.47
N ASN A 471 7.42 -8.19 14.28
CA ASN A 471 7.83 -6.83 13.96
C ASN A 471 6.62 -6.06 13.38
N PRO A 472 6.08 -5.06 14.10
CA PRO A 472 4.91 -4.33 13.66
C PRO A 472 5.12 -3.55 12.35
N PHE A 473 6.36 -3.21 12.01
CA PHE A 473 6.68 -2.45 10.80
C PHE A 473 6.83 -3.31 9.55
N VAL A 474 6.88 -4.63 9.70
CA VAL A 474 6.71 -5.60 8.61
C VAL A 474 5.23 -5.90 8.40
N ASP A 475 4.47 -6.08 9.49
CA ASP A 475 3.04 -6.42 9.44
C ASP A 475 2.17 -5.22 9.01
N TYR A 476 2.47 -4.03 9.52
CA TYR A 476 1.78 -2.77 9.25
C TYR A 476 2.79 -1.64 8.96
N PRO A 477 3.38 -1.60 7.77
CA PRO A 477 4.45 -0.65 7.43
C PRO A 477 4.06 0.83 7.62
N ALA A 478 2.79 1.17 7.43
CA ALA A 478 2.27 2.53 7.59
C ALA A 478 2.55 3.12 8.99
N TRP A 479 2.62 2.28 10.03
CA TRP A 479 2.89 2.77 11.38
C TRP A 479 4.25 3.45 11.55
N ALA A 480 5.24 3.16 10.70
CA ALA A 480 6.51 3.89 10.72
C ALA A 480 6.31 5.38 10.47
N ASN A 481 5.51 5.73 9.48
CA ASN A 481 5.17 7.11 9.18
C ASN A 481 4.24 7.74 10.24
N GLU A 482 3.34 6.97 10.85
CA GLU A 482 2.49 7.46 11.93
C GLU A 482 3.30 7.80 13.20
N VAL A 483 4.34 7.01 13.50
CA VAL A 483 5.19 7.23 14.68
C VAL A 483 6.22 8.34 14.45
N TRP A 484 6.93 8.34 13.32
CA TRP A 484 8.08 9.23 13.10
C TRP A 484 7.90 10.25 11.96
N GLY A 485 6.85 10.15 11.13
CA GLY A 485 6.67 11.03 9.97
C GLY A 485 6.64 12.52 10.33
N SER A 486 6.02 12.89 11.44
CA SER A 486 5.99 14.29 11.90
C SER A 486 7.34 14.83 12.38
N TYR A 487 8.30 13.95 12.65
CA TYR A 487 9.67 14.29 13.07
C TYR A 487 10.56 14.66 11.88
N CYS A 488 10.25 14.11 10.70
CA CYS A 488 11.08 14.17 9.52
C CYS A 488 10.56 15.10 8.41
N ASN A 489 9.41 15.74 8.64
CA ASN A 489 8.77 16.71 7.74
C ASN A 489 9.11 18.15 8.09
#